data_5b49463f2b680947282bb7ea772945d1
#
_entry.id   5b49463f2b680947282bb7ea772945d1
#
_cell.length_a   1.000
_cell.length_b   1.000
_cell.length_c   1.000
_cell.angle_alpha   90.00
_cell.angle_beta   90.00
_cell.angle_gamma   90.00
#
_symmetry.space_group_name_H-M   'P 1'
#
loop_
_entity.id
_entity.type
_entity.pdbx_description
1 polymer ?
#
loop_
_entity_poly.entity_id
_entity_poly.type
_entity_poly.pdbx_seq_one_letter_code
_entity_poly.pdbx_strand_id
1 'polypeptide(L)'
;MVVANPKRFTVLLSDEQDGWQQTVHRLLQPQGVQTVTARNGREALDLIQSEMVHAAVLDAQMPVLGGMQVVKMMREMKSAPPAILLTSHLTDHLLHEALGMHVFSVLSKPVDFNLLLDSLARVLRRYHENRWPGDG
;
A
#
# COMPACT_ATOMS: atom_id res chain seq x y z
N MET A 1 32.63 -7.89 6.14
CA MET A 1 32.06 -6.68 5.63
C MET A 1 30.56 -6.83 5.44
N VAL A 2 29.89 -5.84 5.79
CA VAL A 2 28.46 -5.86 5.67
C VAL A 2 28.07 -5.48 4.27
N VAL A 3 27.32 -6.32 3.68
CA VAL A 3 26.68 -5.93 2.44
C VAL A 3 25.42 -5.21 2.81
N ALA A 4 25.45 -3.92 2.63
CA ALA A 4 24.24 -3.16 2.81
C ALA A 4 23.20 -3.74 1.87
N ASN A 5 22.00 -3.90 2.36
CA ASN A 5 20.92 -4.24 1.48
C ASN A 5 20.67 -3.05 0.58
N PRO A 6 21.06 -3.12 -0.68
CA PRO A 6 21.02 -1.94 -1.54
C PRO A 6 19.60 -1.58 -1.90
N LYS A 7 18.65 -2.47 -1.68
CA LYS A 7 17.28 -2.21 -2.09
C LYS A 7 16.35 -2.35 -0.90
N ARG A 8 15.81 -1.23 -0.52
CA ARG A 8 14.75 -1.19 0.47
C ARG A 8 13.45 -0.98 -0.25
N PHE A 9 12.46 -1.72 0.17
CA PHE A 9 11.10 -1.44 -0.25
C PHE A 9 10.55 -0.31 0.58
N THR A 10 9.77 0.56 -0.06
CA THR A 10 9.02 1.61 0.61
C THR A 10 7.55 1.38 0.35
N VAL A 11 6.78 1.32 1.41
CA VAL A 11 5.34 1.08 1.37
C VAL A 11 4.63 2.32 1.86
N LEU A 12 3.67 2.80 1.09
CA LEU A 12 2.82 3.93 1.48
C LEU A 12 1.62 3.39 2.24
N LEU A 13 1.36 3.98 3.39
CA LEU A 13 0.21 3.61 4.24
C LEU A 13 -0.66 4.85 4.38
N SER A 14 -1.85 4.82 3.80
CA SER A 14 -2.72 5.99 3.72
C SER A 14 -4.03 5.76 4.43
N ASP A 15 -4.29 6.56 5.46
CA ASP A 15 -5.52 6.56 6.21
C ASP A 15 -5.61 7.88 6.97
N GLU A 16 -6.82 8.38 7.16
CA GLU A 16 -7.05 9.56 7.99
C GLU A 16 -6.66 9.30 9.44
N GLN A 17 -6.87 8.08 9.92
CA GLN A 17 -6.48 7.66 11.27
C GLN A 17 -5.22 6.83 11.20
N ASP A 18 -4.30 7.07 12.11
CA ASP A 18 -2.96 6.52 12.00
C ASP A 18 -2.65 5.33 12.93
N GLY A 19 -3.67 4.75 13.54
CA GLY A 19 -3.44 3.67 14.51
C GLY A 19 -2.81 2.42 13.91
N TRP A 20 -3.40 1.88 12.85
CA TRP A 20 -2.89 0.65 12.23
C TRP A 20 -1.57 0.89 11.50
N GLN A 21 -1.36 2.10 11.01
CA GLN A 21 -0.14 2.44 10.27
C GLN A 21 1.09 2.29 11.14
N GLN A 22 1.02 2.72 12.39
CA GLN A 22 2.14 2.59 13.31
C GLN A 22 2.47 1.13 13.60
N THR A 23 1.46 0.29 13.73
CA THR A 23 1.67 -1.14 13.94
C THR A 23 2.34 -1.77 12.73
N VAL A 24 1.86 -1.47 11.53
CA VAL A 24 2.46 -1.99 10.30
C VAL A 24 3.90 -1.51 10.16
N HIS A 25 4.17 -0.24 10.47
CA HIS A 25 5.53 0.29 10.44
C HIS A 25 6.46 -0.54 11.33
N ARG A 26 6.03 -0.82 12.57
CA ARG A 26 6.85 -1.60 13.50
C ARG A 26 7.06 -3.03 13.04
N LEU A 27 6.08 -3.61 12.38
CA LEU A 27 6.20 -4.98 11.88
C LEU A 27 7.09 -5.08 10.65
N LEU A 28 7.12 -4.04 9.82
CA LEU A 28 7.90 -4.05 8.59
C LEU A 28 9.33 -3.57 8.77
N GLN A 29 9.60 -2.72 9.74
CA GLN A 29 10.92 -2.15 9.94
C GLN A 29 12.01 -3.21 10.11
N PRO A 30 11.82 -4.25 10.93
CA PRO A 30 12.86 -5.29 11.06
C PRO A 30 13.14 -6.05 9.77
N GLN A 31 12.23 -6.00 8.81
CA GLN A 31 12.38 -6.65 7.51
C GLN A 31 13.10 -5.77 6.49
N GLY A 32 13.51 -4.57 6.91
CA GLY A 32 14.15 -3.64 5.99
C GLY A 32 13.19 -2.89 5.09
N VAL A 33 11.91 -2.87 5.42
CA VAL A 33 10.90 -2.17 4.64
C VAL A 33 10.59 -0.83 5.29
N GLN A 34 10.74 0.23 4.52
CA GLN A 34 10.40 1.57 4.96
C GLN A 34 8.92 1.83 4.74
N THR A 35 8.33 2.65 5.60
CA THR A 35 6.96 3.09 5.41
C THR A 35 6.91 4.61 5.36
N VAL A 36 6.03 5.13 4.52
CA VAL A 36 5.66 6.54 4.50
C VAL A 36 4.16 6.61 4.69
N THR A 37 3.69 7.64 5.35
CA THR A 37 2.27 7.74 5.67
C THR A 37 1.64 8.97 5.04
N ALA A 38 0.36 8.83 4.70
CA ALA A 38 -0.45 9.92 4.21
C ALA A 38 -1.79 9.90 4.94
N ARG A 39 -2.38 11.07 5.15
CA ARG A 39 -3.65 11.19 5.86
C ARG A 39 -4.83 11.42 4.94
N ASN A 40 -4.57 11.66 3.69
CA ASN A 40 -5.61 11.86 2.69
C ASN A 40 -5.06 11.47 1.34
N GLY A 41 -5.95 11.42 0.35
CA GLY A 41 -5.56 10.98 -0.98
C GLY A 41 -4.62 11.94 -1.68
N ARG A 42 -4.69 13.23 -1.37
CA ARG A 42 -3.79 14.21 -1.97
C ARG A 42 -2.36 13.99 -1.53
N GLU A 43 -2.16 13.80 -0.21
CA GLU A 43 -0.84 13.48 0.30
C GLU A 43 -0.32 12.16 -0.27
N ALA A 44 -1.22 11.17 -0.40
CA ALA A 44 -0.83 9.88 -0.97
C ALA A 44 -0.32 10.05 -2.40
N LEU A 45 -1.03 10.80 -3.24
CA LEU A 45 -0.58 11.06 -4.61
C LEU A 45 0.74 11.82 -4.66
N ASP A 46 0.89 12.82 -3.81
CA ASP A 46 2.13 13.57 -3.76
C ASP A 46 3.32 12.66 -3.43
N LEU A 47 3.15 11.76 -2.48
CA LEU A 47 4.20 10.80 -2.12
C LEU A 47 4.48 9.82 -3.24
N ILE A 48 3.45 9.31 -3.90
CA ILE A 48 3.62 8.40 -5.04
C ILE A 48 4.40 9.06 -6.16
N GLN A 49 4.18 10.36 -6.38
CA GLN A 49 4.86 11.09 -7.44
C GLN A 49 6.28 11.49 -7.09
N SER A 50 6.55 11.76 -5.81
CA SER A 50 7.84 12.31 -5.37
C SER A 50 8.78 11.28 -4.77
N GLU A 51 8.28 10.12 -4.38
CA GLU A 51 9.08 9.08 -3.72
C GLU A 51 9.03 7.80 -4.53
N MET A 52 10.03 6.94 -4.32
CA MET A 52 9.98 5.61 -4.90
C MET A 52 9.11 4.73 -3.99
N VAL A 53 7.85 4.60 -4.32
CA VAL A 53 6.90 3.78 -3.57
C VAL A 53 6.73 2.44 -4.29
N HIS A 54 6.94 1.36 -3.58
CA HIS A 54 6.89 0.01 -4.16
C HIS A 54 5.51 -0.64 -4.02
N ALA A 55 4.73 -0.22 -3.04
CA ALA A 55 3.35 -0.66 -2.87
C ALA A 55 2.60 0.41 -2.08
N ALA A 56 1.32 0.58 -2.36
CA ALA A 56 0.49 1.56 -1.69
C ALA A 56 -0.71 0.88 -1.03
N VAL A 57 -0.91 1.13 0.25
CA VAL A 57 -2.10 0.72 0.98
C VAL A 57 -2.97 1.97 1.15
N LEU A 58 -4.17 1.93 0.61
CA LEU A 58 -5.03 3.09 0.51
C LEU A 58 -6.37 2.81 1.17
N ASP A 59 -6.75 3.64 2.13
CA ASP A 59 -8.10 3.59 2.69
C ASP A 59 -9.07 4.16 1.66
N ALA A 60 -10.14 3.42 1.38
CA ALA A 60 -11.14 3.86 0.41
C ALA A 60 -11.84 5.14 0.85
N GLN A 61 -12.00 5.35 2.15
CA GLN A 61 -12.75 6.48 2.71
C GLN A 61 -11.82 7.53 3.34
N MET A 62 -11.00 8.16 2.55
CA MET A 62 -10.15 9.27 3.02
C MET A 62 -10.76 10.62 2.65
N PRO A 63 -10.50 11.66 3.45
CA PRO A 63 -10.93 13.00 3.07
C PRO A 63 -10.14 13.52 1.86
N VAL A 64 -10.66 14.52 1.22
CA VAL A 64 -10.12 15.19 0.03
C VAL A 64 -10.23 14.28 -1.19
N LEU A 65 -9.45 13.18 -1.20
CA LEU A 65 -9.52 12.14 -2.22
C LEU A 65 -9.52 10.79 -1.52
N GLY A 66 -10.54 9.97 -1.80
CA GLY A 66 -10.57 8.61 -1.29
C GLY A 66 -9.64 7.68 -2.04
N GLY A 67 -9.44 6.48 -1.50
CA GLY A 67 -8.52 5.51 -2.09
C GLY A 67 -8.84 5.15 -3.53
N MET A 68 -10.12 5.00 -3.86
CA MET A 68 -10.48 4.68 -5.25
C MET A 68 -10.15 5.80 -6.22
N GLN A 69 -10.32 7.05 -5.78
CA GLN A 69 -9.95 8.19 -6.62
C GLN A 69 -8.46 8.25 -6.85
N VAL A 70 -7.68 7.94 -5.80
CA VAL A 70 -6.22 7.85 -5.92
C VAL A 70 -5.85 6.75 -6.93
N VAL A 71 -6.48 5.58 -6.84
CA VAL A 71 -6.23 4.47 -7.76
C VAL A 71 -6.52 4.89 -9.20
N LYS A 72 -7.64 5.59 -9.42
CA LYS A 72 -7.97 6.07 -10.78
C LYS A 72 -6.91 7.01 -11.33
N MET A 73 -6.40 7.90 -10.50
CA MET A 73 -5.35 8.83 -10.92
C MET A 73 -4.02 8.12 -11.14
N MET A 74 -3.72 7.10 -10.34
CA MET A 74 -2.52 6.29 -10.53
C MET A 74 -2.49 5.57 -11.87
N ARG A 75 -3.64 5.17 -12.37
CA ARG A 75 -3.72 4.46 -13.65
C ARG A 75 -3.21 5.28 -14.83
N GLU A 76 -3.22 6.60 -14.69
CA GLU A 76 -2.71 7.48 -15.75
C GLU A 76 -1.22 7.74 -15.62
N MET A 77 -0.58 7.21 -14.60
CA MET A 77 0.86 7.35 -14.39
C MET A 77 1.61 6.26 -15.14
N LYS A 78 2.81 6.57 -15.63
CA LYS A 78 3.62 5.60 -16.35
C LYS A 78 4.07 4.45 -15.46
N SER A 79 4.35 4.74 -14.21
CA SER A 79 4.97 3.78 -13.30
C SER A 79 4.34 3.91 -11.93
N ALA A 80 3.11 3.46 -11.82
CA ALA A 80 2.41 3.49 -10.54
C ALA A 80 2.71 2.22 -9.74
N PRO A 81 2.81 2.32 -8.42
CA PRO A 81 2.95 1.13 -7.58
C PRO A 81 1.65 0.33 -7.56
N PRO A 82 1.73 -0.98 -7.28
CA PRO A 82 0.52 -1.76 -7.02
C PRO A 82 -0.16 -1.26 -5.76
N ALA A 83 -1.49 -1.39 -5.71
CA ALA A 83 -2.29 -0.88 -4.61
C ALA A 83 -3.09 -1.97 -3.92
N ILE A 84 -3.16 -1.87 -2.60
CA ILE A 84 -4.07 -2.62 -1.74
C ILE A 84 -5.06 -1.62 -1.18
N LEU A 85 -6.35 -1.92 -1.29
CA LEU A 85 -7.39 -1.03 -0.82
C LEU A 85 -7.96 -1.55 0.50
N LEU A 86 -8.11 -0.67 1.48
CA LEU A 86 -8.77 -0.98 2.74
C LEU A 86 -10.13 -0.28 2.76
N THR A 87 -11.15 -0.93 3.31
CA THR A 87 -12.45 -0.30 3.41
C THR A 87 -13.20 -0.76 4.64
N SER A 88 -13.94 0.16 5.26
CA SER A 88 -14.89 -0.17 6.34
C SER A 88 -16.21 -0.66 5.79
N HIS A 89 -16.46 -0.47 4.49
CA HIS A 89 -17.73 -0.79 3.86
C HIS A 89 -17.48 -1.55 2.57
N LEU A 90 -17.17 -2.83 2.69
CA LEU A 90 -16.96 -3.67 1.53
C LEU A 90 -18.31 -4.03 0.92
N THR A 91 -18.50 -3.61 -0.31
CA THR A 91 -19.69 -3.94 -1.09
C THR A 91 -19.26 -4.63 -2.38
N ASP A 92 -20.19 -5.36 -3.00
CA ASP A 92 -19.92 -5.97 -4.29
C ASP A 92 -19.54 -4.90 -5.32
N HIS A 93 -20.20 -3.75 -5.27
CA HIS A 93 -19.89 -2.66 -6.20
C HIS A 93 -18.46 -2.16 -6.03
N LEU A 94 -18.04 -1.92 -4.80
CA LEU A 94 -16.66 -1.46 -4.55
C LEU A 94 -15.66 -2.52 -4.99
N LEU A 95 -15.91 -3.78 -4.66
CA LEU A 95 -15.02 -4.87 -5.03
C LEU A 95 -14.87 -4.96 -6.54
N HIS A 96 -16.00 -4.93 -7.26
CA HIS A 96 -15.99 -4.94 -8.72
C HIS A 96 -15.21 -3.77 -9.31
N GLU A 97 -15.45 -2.58 -8.78
CA GLU A 97 -14.77 -1.38 -9.26
C GLU A 97 -13.27 -1.46 -9.02
N ALA A 98 -12.88 -1.86 -7.82
CA ALA A 98 -11.46 -1.94 -7.46
C ALA A 98 -10.72 -2.98 -8.30
N LEU A 99 -11.32 -4.16 -8.48
CA LEU A 99 -10.70 -5.21 -9.29
C LEU A 99 -10.64 -4.80 -10.75
N GLY A 100 -11.64 -4.09 -11.25
CA GLY A 100 -11.62 -3.53 -12.60
C GLY A 100 -10.52 -2.51 -12.81
N MET A 101 -10.06 -1.90 -11.72
CA MET A 101 -8.94 -0.95 -11.75
C MET A 101 -7.60 -1.61 -11.45
N HIS A 102 -7.56 -2.95 -11.40
CA HIS A 102 -6.34 -3.73 -11.16
C HIS A 102 -5.74 -3.49 -9.77
N VAL A 103 -6.56 -3.18 -8.78
CA VAL A 103 -6.13 -3.19 -7.39
C VAL A 103 -5.71 -4.61 -7.02
N PHE A 104 -4.59 -4.76 -6.34
CA PHE A 104 -4.07 -6.09 -6.03
C PHE A 104 -5.00 -6.86 -5.11
N SER A 105 -5.48 -6.22 -4.07
CA SER A 105 -6.46 -6.83 -3.16
C SER A 105 -7.27 -5.77 -2.46
N VAL A 106 -8.46 -6.16 -1.98
CA VAL A 106 -9.34 -5.30 -1.19
C VAL A 106 -9.55 -5.99 0.14
N LEU A 107 -9.22 -5.32 1.22
CA LEU A 107 -9.31 -5.86 2.57
C LEU A 107 -10.27 -5.02 3.41
N SER A 108 -11.04 -5.69 4.26
CA SER A 108 -11.97 -5.01 5.16
C SER A 108 -11.26 -4.49 6.40
N LYS A 109 -11.75 -3.38 6.93
CA LYS A 109 -11.37 -2.90 8.25
C LYS A 109 -12.34 -3.48 9.29
N PRO A 110 -11.94 -3.72 10.52
CA PRO A 110 -10.63 -3.41 11.10
C PRO A 110 -9.51 -4.24 10.49
N VAL A 111 -8.32 -3.65 10.47
CA VAL A 111 -7.17 -4.25 9.78
C VAL A 111 -6.79 -5.57 10.42
N ASP A 112 -6.77 -6.63 9.61
CA ASP A 112 -6.17 -7.90 9.99
C ASP A 112 -4.71 -7.84 9.55
N PHE A 113 -3.79 -7.74 10.51
CA PHE A 113 -2.39 -7.53 10.20
C PHE A 113 -1.76 -8.71 9.48
N ASN A 114 -2.20 -9.94 9.80
CA ASN A 114 -1.69 -11.10 9.09
C ASN A 114 -2.07 -11.07 7.62
N LEU A 115 -3.33 -10.74 7.32
CA LEU A 115 -3.77 -10.62 5.93
C LEU A 115 -3.07 -9.48 5.22
N LEU A 116 -2.93 -8.34 5.87
CA LEU A 116 -2.29 -7.19 5.24
C LEU A 116 -0.82 -7.47 4.96
N LEU A 117 -0.10 -8.01 5.93
CA LEU A 117 1.32 -8.33 5.75
C LEU A 117 1.52 -9.41 4.68
N ASP A 118 0.66 -10.41 4.65
CA ASP A 118 0.70 -11.43 3.61
C ASP A 118 0.46 -10.84 2.23
N SER A 119 -0.54 -9.95 2.11
CA SER A 119 -0.80 -9.26 0.85
C SER A 119 0.38 -8.42 0.41
N LEU A 120 0.99 -7.69 1.34
CA LEU A 120 2.17 -6.87 1.03
C LEU A 120 3.34 -7.74 0.58
N ALA A 121 3.59 -8.84 1.27
CA ALA A 121 4.67 -9.75 0.88
C ALA A 121 4.44 -10.28 -0.54
N ARG A 122 3.21 -10.69 -0.83
CA ARG A 122 2.89 -11.22 -2.16
C ARG A 122 2.99 -10.18 -3.25
N VAL A 123 2.50 -8.97 -3.00
CA VAL A 123 2.55 -7.91 -4.03
C VAL A 123 3.98 -7.47 -4.27
N LEU A 124 4.78 -7.35 -3.24
CA LEU A 124 6.18 -6.96 -3.41
C LEU A 124 6.97 -8.03 -4.15
N ARG A 125 6.74 -9.31 -3.84
CA ARG A 125 7.38 -10.40 -4.58
C ARG A 125 6.97 -10.40 -6.04
N ARG A 126 5.69 -10.28 -6.31
CA ARG A 126 5.15 -10.37 -7.67
C ARG A 126 5.62 -9.23 -8.56
N TYR A 127 5.66 -8.02 -8.02
CA TYR A 127 5.96 -6.82 -8.81
C TYR A 127 7.42 -6.40 -8.75
N HIS A 128 8.20 -6.99 -7.84
CA HIS A 128 9.60 -6.60 -7.65
C HIS A 128 10.55 -7.80 -7.65
N GLU A 129 10.19 -8.85 -8.38
CA GLU A 129 11.07 -9.95 -8.71
C GLU A 129 11.62 -10.68 -7.49
N ASN A 130 10.73 -11.03 -6.57
CA ASN A 130 11.09 -11.81 -5.38
C ASN A 130 12.12 -11.13 -4.49
N ARG A 131 11.99 -9.85 -4.31
CA ARG A 131 12.94 -9.08 -3.49
C ARG A 131 12.43 -8.82 -2.07
N TRP A 132 11.44 -9.55 -1.64
CA TRP A 132 10.94 -9.39 -0.29
C TRP A 132 12.01 -9.80 0.71
N PRO A 133 12.39 -8.92 1.66
CA PRO A 133 13.52 -9.19 2.56
C PRO A 133 13.34 -10.39 3.47
N GLY A 134 12.10 -10.79 3.75
CA GLY A 134 11.83 -11.94 4.61
C GLY A 134 11.95 -13.28 3.91
N ASP A 135 12.18 -13.29 2.61
CA ASP A 135 12.39 -14.53 1.87
C ASP A 135 13.86 -14.86 1.88
N GLY A 136 14.18 -15.91 2.56
CA GLY A 136 15.56 -16.31 2.71
C GLY A 136 16.28 -16.67 1.43
#